data_aecfaea2c193cb27c8566f3691ae9be6
#
_entry.id   aecfaea2c193cb27c8566f3691ae9be6
#
_cell.length_a   1.000
_cell.length_b   1.000
_cell.length_c   1.000
_cell.angle_alpha   90.00
_cell.angle_beta   90.00
_cell.angle_gamma   90.00
#
_symmetry.space_group_name_H-M   'P 1'
#
loop_
_entity.id
_entity.type
_entity.pdbx_description
1 polymer ?
#
loop_
_entity_poly.entity_id
_entity_poly.type
_entity_poly.pdbx_seq_one_letter_code
_entity_poly.pdbx_strand_id
1 'polypeptide(L)'
;MGRLDGRNVIVTGASRGLGRAIALAMAAEGAAVAVVARTEQVWDERLPGTIGETVATIEAAGGRAVGIRADLLDPADRQRLVEEARAALGPITILVNNAAFTAPGRPPKDGAAQPPKTAPTAAANGEPTAAKKVDWPKIVTTPLGAYRRHFEMVFAAYELAQLVAPDMAAAGKGAIINITSGSSRLPGDGPYPDRSFGVLAGYGGSKAALEHLTWCLAYEMADSGVVVNALSPSGAILTPGVKYYSKVFDDVAREEDFAEAAVRLALADPERLTGRILGHADVLDGSFRPYRPKSLDR
;
A
#
# COMPACT_ATOMS: atom_id res chain seq x y z
N MET A 1 15.75 -13.88 16.81
CA MET A 1 16.22 -13.20 15.60
C MET A 1 15.08 -13.28 14.60
N GLY A 2 14.56 -12.12 14.18
CA GLY A 2 13.42 -12.04 13.26
C GLY A 2 13.84 -12.31 11.82
N ARG A 3 12.88 -12.67 10.96
CA ARG A 3 13.12 -12.96 9.53
C ARG A 3 13.64 -11.74 8.74
N LEU A 4 13.40 -10.51 9.23
CA LEU A 4 13.78 -9.23 8.60
C LEU A 4 14.84 -8.47 9.41
N ASP A 5 15.57 -9.13 10.30
CA ASP A 5 16.65 -8.48 11.06
C ASP A 5 17.66 -7.80 10.12
N GLY A 6 18.01 -6.56 10.47
CA GLY A 6 18.94 -5.75 9.68
C GLY A 6 18.37 -5.19 8.37
N ARG A 7 17.05 -5.28 8.15
CA ARG A 7 16.37 -4.66 7.00
C ARG A 7 15.78 -3.30 7.41
N ASN A 8 15.91 -2.32 6.54
CA ASN A 8 15.32 -1.00 6.69
C ASN A 8 14.20 -0.82 5.69
N VAL A 9 13.00 -0.48 6.18
CA VAL A 9 11.75 -0.52 5.42
C VAL A 9 11.12 0.86 5.36
N ILE A 10 10.67 1.30 4.19
CA ILE A 10 9.71 2.39 4.04
C ILE A 10 8.34 1.80 3.76
N VAL A 11 7.33 2.14 4.58
CA VAL A 11 5.92 1.80 4.32
C VAL A 11 5.11 3.08 4.13
N THR A 12 4.59 3.31 2.92
CA THR A 12 3.76 4.49 2.64
C THR A 12 2.30 4.25 3.01
N GLY A 13 1.61 5.29 3.50
CA GLY A 13 0.23 5.17 3.98
C GLY A 13 0.12 4.33 5.26
N ALA A 14 1.15 4.34 6.11
CA ALA A 14 1.28 3.44 7.27
C ALA A 14 0.63 3.95 8.57
N SER A 15 -0.15 5.03 8.52
CA SER A 15 -0.88 5.51 9.70
C SER A 15 -2.10 4.66 10.08
N ARG A 16 -2.62 3.83 9.18
CA ARG A 16 -3.84 3.02 9.37
C ARG A 16 -3.95 1.88 8.36
N GLY A 17 -4.93 0.97 8.57
CA GLY A 17 -5.30 -0.10 7.64
C GLY A 17 -4.13 -0.97 7.23
N LEU A 18 -4.10 -1.43 5.99
CA LEU A 18 -3.08 -2.36 5.49
C LEU A 18 -1.66 -1.84 5.68
N GLY A 19 -1.41 -0.54 5.45
CA GLY A 19 -0.07 0.03 5.65
C GLY A 19 0.40 -0.06 7.09
N ARG A 20 -0.49 0.20 8.06
CA ARG A 20 -0.20 0.00 9.49
C ARG A 20 0.05 -1.46 9.80
N ALA A 21 -0.81 -2.36 9.34
CA ALA A 21 -0.66 -3.80 9.58
C ALA A 21 0.68 -4.33 9.04
N ILE A 22 1.06 -3.93 7.82
CA ILE A 22 2.35 -4.29 7.22
C ILE A 22 3.52 -3.73 8.04
N ALA A 23 3.46 -2.46 8.45
CA ALA A 23 4.52 -1.83 9.24
C ALA A 23 4.74 -2.57 10.57
N LEU A 24 3.65 -2.92 11.27
CA LEU A 24 3.70 -3.70 12.51
C LEU A 24 4.27 -5.10 12.29
N ALA A 25 3.83 -5.81 11.25
CA ALA A 25 4.30 -7.16 10.95
C ALA A 25 5.78 -7.17 10.58
N MET A 26 6.26 -6.23 9.75
CA MET A 26 7.67 -6.13 9.40
C MET A 26 8.55 -5.76 10.60
N ALA A 27 8.07 -4.88 11.49
CA ALA A 27 8.78 -4.55 12.72
C ALA A 27 8.85 -5.74 13.69
N ALA A 28 7.78 -6.51 13.81
CA ALA A 28 7.76 -7.75 14.61
C ALA A 28 8.76 -8.80 14.12
N GLU A 29 9.10 -8.77 12.82
CA GLU A 29 10.13 -9.61 12.21
C GLU A 29 11.54 -8.99 12.25
N GLY A 30 11.74 -7.93 13.03
CA GLY A 30 13.05 -7.33 13.29
C GLY A 30 13.47 -6.22 12.32
N ALA A 31 12.62 -5.82 11.40
CA ALA A 31 12.93 -4.69 10.53
C ALA A 31 12.86 -3.34 11.27
N ALA A 32 13.70 -2.39 10.88
CA ALA A 32 13.53 -0.99 11.24
C ALA A 32 12.62 -0.28 10.23
N VAL A 33 11.55 0.37 10.68
CA VAL A 33 10.46 0.81 9.82
C VAL A 33 10.29 2.33 9.80
N ALA A 34 10.35 2.94 8.63
CA ALA A 34 9.86 4.30 8.40
C ALA A 34 8.34 4.26 8.12
N VAL A 35 7.58 4.76 9.06
CA VAL A 35 6.11 4.89 9.02
C VAL A 35 5.76 6.19 8.32
N VAL A 36 5.43 6.11 7.03
CA VAL A 36 5.22 7.31 6.19
C VAL A 36 3.73 7.54 5.93
N ALA A 37 3.23 8.71 6.28
CA ALA A 37 1.86 9.14 5.98
C ALA A 37 1.73 10.67 6.07
N ARG A 38 0.49 11.19 5.87
CA ARG A 38 0.17 12.60 6.05
C ARG A 38 -0.43 12.91 7.42
N THR A 39 -0.89 11.88 8.13
CA THR A 39 -1.76 12.02 9.31
C THR A 39 -0.96 11.96 10.60
N GLU A 40 -0.74 13.13 11.21
CA GLU A 40 -0.14 13.27 12.55
C GLU A 40 -1.21 13.36 13.65
N GLN A 41 -2.39 13.86 13.30
CA GLN A 41 -3.56 13.96 14.19
C GLN A 41 -4.81 13.43 13.48
N VAL A 42 -5.72 12.79 14.20
CA VAL A 42 -6.99 12.34 13.63
C VAL A 42 -7.84 13.56 13.27
N TRP A 43 -8.11 13.72 11.98
CA TRP A 43 -8.91 14.82 11.43
C TRP A 43 -10.32 14.39 10.99
N ASP A 44 -10.56 13.09 10.91
CA ASP A 44 -11.86 12.48 10.60
C ASP A 44 -11.98 11.20 11.45
N GLU A 45 -12.92 11.15 12.37
CA GLU A 45 -13.13 10.02 13.29
C GLU A 45 -13.44 8.69 12.58
N ARG A 46 -13.94 8.76 11.34
CA ARG A 46 -14.17 7.58 10.49
C ARG A 46 -12.86 6.99 9.95
N LEU A 47 -11.78 7.74 10.04
CA LEU A 47 -10.45 7.40 9.54
C LEU A 47 -9.42 7.47 10.69
N PRO A 48 -9.59 6.65 11.75
CA PRO A 48 -8.69 6.64 12.90
C PRO A 48 -7.28 6.19 12.50
N GLY A 49 -6.31 6.56 13.31
CA GLY A 49 -4.90 6.17 13.17
C GLY A 49 -4.01 7.31 12.69
N THR A 50 -2.85 7.41 13.33
CA THR A 50 -1.81 8.41 13.09
C THR A 50 -0.45 7.75 12.89
N ILE A 51 0.52 8.53 12.39
CA ILE A 51 1.92 8.11 12.31
C ILE A 51 2.44 7.78 13.72
N GLY A 52 2.20 8.68 14.68
CA GLY A 52 2.68 8.54 16.06
C GLY A 52 2.13 7.30 16.76
N GLU A 53 0.84 6.98 16.59
CA GLU A 53 0.24 5.75 17.14
C GLU A 53 0.87 4.48 16.56
N THR A 54 1.20 4.47 15.26
CA THR A 54 1.84 3.31 14.64
C THR A 54 3.27 3.14 15.16
N VAL A 55 4.04 4.23 15.24
CA VAL A 55 5.41 4.23 15.79
C VAL A 55 5.39 3.76 17.24
N ALA A 56 4.55 4.36 18.09
CA ALA A 56 4.45 3.99 19.51
C ALA A 56 4.08 2.51 19.70
N THR A 57 3.23 1.96 18.82
CA THR A 57 2.87 0.53 18.86
C THR A 57 4.07 -0.36 18.55
N ILE A 58 4.87 0.01 17.55
CA ILE A 58 6.09 -0.74 17.19
C ILE A 58 7.11 -0.68 18.32
N GLU A 59 7.34 0.51 18.88
CA GLU A 59 8.31 0.71 19.97
C GLU A 59 7.89 0.00 21.26
N ALA A 60 6.60 0.03 21.60
CA ALA A 60 6.07 -0.70 22.75
C ALA A 60 6.24 -2.23 22.63
N ALA A 61 6.30 -2.75 21.41
CA ALA A 61 6.62 -4.15 21.12
C ALA A 61 8.13 -4.45 21.05
N GLY A 62 8.99 -3.46 21.31
CA GLY A 62 10.45 -3.59 21.25
C GLY A 62 11.05 -3.46 19.86
N GLY A 63 10.25 -3.08 18.85
CA GLY A 63 10.72 -2.81 17.50
C GLY A 63 11.33 -1.41 17.34
N ARG A 64 11.89 -1.15 16.17
CA ARG A 64 12.48 0.15 15.80
C ARG A 64 11.66 0.82 14.70
N ALA A 65 11.19 2.05 14.93
CA ALA A 65 10.46 2.81 13.95
C ALA A 65 10.81 4.30 13.97
N VAL A 66 10.56 4.98 12.84
CA VAL A 66 10.59 6.44 12.72
C VAL A 66 9.33 6.90 11.99
N GLY A 67 8.70 7.94 12.50
CA GLY A 67 7.55 8.56 11.85
C GLY A 67 7.99 9.67 10.90
N ILE A 68 7.56 9.62 9.64
CA ILE A 68 7.87 10.65 8.65
C ILE A 68 6.57 11.16 8.03
N ARG A 69 6.28 12.44 8.24
CA ARG A 69 5.16 13.09 7.58
C ARG A 69 5.53 13.44 6.15
N ALA A 70 4.78 12.93 5.17
CA ALA A 70 4.96 13.28 3.77
C ALA A 70 3.64 13.26 2.99
N ASP A 71 3.43 14.25 2.12
CA ASP A 71 2.38 14.22 1.10
C ASP A 71 2.98 13.73 -0.22
N LEU A 72 2.69 12.50 -0.59
CA LEU A 72 3.23 11.89 -1.81
C LEU A 72 2.77 12.58 -3.12
N LEU A 73 1.86 13.56 -3.05
CA LEU A 73 1.55 14.44 -4.19
C LEU A 73 2.64 15.49 -4.43
N ASP A 74 3.50 15.74 -3.44
CA ASP A 74 4.59 16.70 -3.52
C ASP A 74 5.91 15.98 -3.83
N PRO A 75 6.56 16.27 -4.98
CA PRO A 75 7.86 15.69 -5.31
C PRO A 75 8.94 15.96 -4.27
N ALA A 76 8.94 17.17 -3.68
CA ALA A 76 9.93 17.53 -2.66
C ALA A 76 9.75 16.68 -1.40
N ASP A 77 8.52 16.38 -1.01
CA ASP A 77 8.25 15.48 0.11
C ASP A 77 8.70 14.04 -0.18
N ARG A 78 8.61 13.57 -1.43
CA ARG A 78 9.08 12.23 -1.81
C ARG A 78 10.59 12.08 -1.68
N GLN A 79 11.36 13.08 -2.09
CA GLN A 79 12.83 13.12 -1.91
C GLN A 79 13.20 13.20 -0.43
N ARG A 80 12.62 14.17 0.28
CA ARG A 80 12.86 14.40 1.70
C ARG A 80 12.58 13.16 2.55
N LEU A 81 11.46 12.46 2.32
CA LEU A 81 11.11 11.27 3.11
C LEU A 81 12.15 10.15 2.97
N VAL A 82 12.74 9.96 1.78
CA VAL A 82 13.77 8.93 1.58
C VAL A 82 15.07 9.35 2.26
N GLU A 83 15.45 10.63 2.20
CA GLU A 83 16.62 11.17 2.91
C GLU A 83 16.47 11.03 4.42
N GLU A 84 15.32 11.41 4.99
CA GLU A 84 15.02 11.26 6.42
C GLU A 84 15.02 9.78 6.86
N ALA A 85 14.42 8.89 6.05
CA ALA A 85 14.44 7.46 6.34
C ALA A 85 15.85 6.88 6.34
N ARG A 86 16.71 7.27 5.36
CA ARG A 86 18.12 6.88 5.32
C ARG A 86 18.91 7.42 6.51
N ALA A 87 18.70 8.67 6.86
CA ALA A 87 19.37 9.27 8.00
C ALA A 87 19.03 8.58 9.33
N ALA A 88 17.78 8.18 9.50
CA ALA A 88 17.30 7.54 10.73
C ALA A 88 17.60 6.04 10.80
N LEU A 89 17.50 5.32 9.68
CA LEU A 89 17.53 3.85 9.67
C LEU A 89 18.77 3.27 8.97
N GLY A 90 19.39 4.01 8.07
CA GLY A 90 20.43 3.55 7.15
C GLY A 90 19.87 3.24 5.75
N PRO A 91 20.67 2.60 4.87
CA PRO A 91 20.25 2.26 3.50
C PRO A 91 18.93 1.51 3.46
N ILE A 92 18.04 1.90 2.55
CA ILE A 92 16.70 1.31 2.46
C ILE A 92 16.75 0.02 1.63
N THR A 93 16.29 -1.07 2.22
CA THR A 93 16.31 -2.39 1.58
C THR A 93 14.91 -2.96 1.28
N ILE A 94 13.85 -2.31 1.77
CA ILE A 94 12.47 -2.69 1.46
C ILE A 94 11.64 -1.42 1.26
N LEU A 95 10.86 -1.39 0.18
CA LEU A 95 9.87 -0.34 -0.09
C LEU A 95 8.49 -0.96 -0.25
N VAL A 96 7.51 -0.47 0.54
CA VAL A 96 6.11 -0.84 0.39
C VAL A 96 5.31 0.37 -0.08
N ASN A 97 4.95 0.38 -1.36
CA ASN A 97 4.07 1.36 -1.97
C ASN A 97 2.61 0.98 -1.69
N ASN A 98 2.11 1.38 -0.50
CA ASN A 98 0.75 1.08 -0.07
C ASN A 98 -0.19 2.29 -0.13
N ALA A 99 0.33 3.52 -0.05
CA ALA A 99 -0.51 4.72 -0.06
C ALA A 99 -1.48 4.76 -1.25
N ALA A 100 -2.74 5.07 -0.98
CA ALA A 100 -3.79 5.19 -1.99
C ALA A 100 -4.85 6.21 -1.55
N PHE A 101 -5.60 6.73 -2.51
CA PHE A 101 -6.79 7.52 -2.24
C PHE A 101 -7.99 6.57 -2.10
N THR A 102 -8.36 6.26 -0.85
CA THR A 102 -9.48 5.38 -0.53
C THR A 102 -10.63 6.10 0.17
N ALA A 103 -10.43 7.35 0.58
CA ALA A 103 -11.46 8.16 1.24
C ALA A 103 -11.38 9.63 0.78
N PRO A 104 -12.51 10.35 0.72
CA PRO A 104 -12.50 11.76 0.35
C PRO A 104 -11.86 12.63 1.44
N GLY A 105 -11.18 13.65 0.99
CA GLY A 105 -10.58 14.67 1.85
C GLY A 105 -9.08 14.52 2.08
N ARG A 106 -8.52 15.58 2.61
CA ARG A 106 -7.11 15.70 3.03
C ARG A 106 -7.09 16.18 4.47
N PRO A 107 -6.11 15.75 5.29
CA PRO A 107 -5.85 16.45 6.54
C PRO A 107 -5.53 17.93 6.23
N PRO A 108 -5.89 18.85 7.13
CA PRO A 108 -5.53 20.26 6.99
C PRO A 108 -4.02 20.43 6.78
N LYS A 109 -3.63 21.34 5.87
CA LYS A 109 -2.21 21.57 5.58
C LYS A 109 -1.44 22.16 6.77
N ASP A 110 -2.09 22.90 7.63
CA ASP A 110 -1.46 23.79 8.61
C ASP A 110 -1.56 23.31 10.06
N GLY A 111 -1.87 22.03 10.29
CA GLY A 111 -2.06 21.52 11.65
C GLY A 111 -3.20 22.22 12.43
N ALA A 112 -3.94 23.14 11.77
CA ALA A 112 -5.10 23.77 12.35
C ALA A 112 -6.15 22.70 12.63
N ALA A 113 -6.40 22.47 13.92
CA ALA A 113 -7.42 21.56 14.40
C ALA A 113 -8.78 22.04 13.90
N GLN A 114 -9.20 21.56 12.73
CA GLN A 114 -10.63 21.57 12.44
C GLN A 114 -11.26 20.48 13.30
N PRO A 115 -12.42 20.75 13.91
CA PRO A 115 -13.12 19.71 14.65
C PRO A 115 -13.31 18.52 13.71
N PRO A 116 -13.04 17.29 14.18
CA PRO A 116 -13.15 16.10 13.33
C PRO A 116 -14.54 16.07 12.70
N LYS A 117 -14.57 15.83 11.38
CA LYS A 117 -15.85 15.63 10.69
C LYS A 117 -16.48 14.37 11.27
N THR A 118 -17.52 14.58 12.07
CA THR A 118 -18.31 13.49 12.63
C THR A 118 -19.00 12.71 11.51
N ALA A 119 -19.12 11.40 11.68
CA ALA A 119 -19.99 10.62 10.82
C ALA A 119 -21.40 11.24 10.87
N PRO A 120 -22.13 11.33 9.73
CA PRO A 120 -23.53 11.71 9.81
C PRO A 120 -24.18 10.80 10.84
N THR A 121 -24.70 11.40 11.92
CA THR A 121 -25.49 10.68 12.91
C THR A 121 -26.60 9.95 12.16
N ALA A 122 -26.61 8.63 12.23
CA ALA A 122 -27.74 7.86 11.75
C ALA A 122 -28.97 8.44 12.46
N ALA A 123 -29.92 8.96 11.68
CA ALA A 123 -31.18 9.45 12.24
C ALA A 123 -31.74 8.35 13.11
N ALA A 124 -31.88 8.64 14.39
CA ALA A 124 -32.58 7.78 15.32
C ALA A 124 -33.99 7.56 14.75
N ASN A 125 -34.45 6.32 14.76
CA ASN A 125 -35.77 5.86 14.33
C ASN A 125 -35.92 5.62 12.80
N GLY A 126 -35.58 4.41 12.39
CA GLY A 126 -35.94 3.86 11.10
C GLY A 126 -35.50 2.39 11.02
N GLU A 127 -36.42 1.52 10.65
CA GLU A 127 -36.21 0.11 10.36
C GLU A 127 -34.96 -0.12 9.49
N PRO A 128 -34.33 -1.31 9.47
CA PRO A 128 -33.18 -1.60 8.64
C PRO A 128 -33.57 -1.41 7.17
N THR A 129 -33.36 -0.21 6.65
CA THR A 129 -33.53 0.06 5.24
C THR A 129 -32.52 -0.78 4.46
N ALA A 130 -33.01 -1.47 3.44
CA ALA A 130 -32.23 -2.27 2.50
C ALA A 130 -30.88 -1.63 2.22
N ALA A 131 -29.81 -2.43 2.31
CA ALA A 131 -28.42 -1.98 2.20
C ALA A 131 -28.27 -0.94 1.09
N LYS A 132 -27.93 0.29 1.46
CA LYS A 132 -27.80 1.39 0.52
C LYS A 132 -26.72 0.99 -0.48
N LYS A 133 -27.11 0.76 -1.73
CA LYS A 133 -26.20 0.43 -2.82
C LYS A 133 -25.09 1.45 -2.85
N VAL A 134 -23.83 1.01 -2.77
CA VAL A 134 -22.67 1.92 -2.77
C VAL A 134 -22.69 2.71 -4.08
N ASP A 135 -22.77 4.02 -3.99
CA ASP A 135 -22.73 4.91 -5.16
C ASP A 135 -21.25 5.18 -5.51
N TRP A 136 -20.71 4.33 -6.36
CA TRP A 136 -19.34 4.47 -6.85
C TRP A 136 -19.20 5.70 -7.76
N PRO A 137 -18.05 6.42 -7.72
CA PRO A 137 -17.81 7.55 -8.61
C PRO A 137 -17.96 7.16 -10.08
N LYS A 138 -18.90 7.78 -10.77
CA LYS A 138 -19.14 7.53 -12.20
C LYS A 138 -18.17 8.36 -13.03
N ILE A 139 -17.61 7.78 -14.12
CA ILE A 139 -16.70 8.47 -15.04
C ILE A 139 -17.31 9.80 -15.52
N VAL A 140 -18.57 9.74 -15.92
CA VAL A 140 -19.29 10.90 -16.50
C VAL A 140 -19.50 12.07 -15.54
N THR A 141 -19.33 11.86 -14.24
CA THR A 141 -19.54 12.90 -13.21
C THR A 141 -18.31 13.15 -12.33
N THR A 142 -17.25 12.33 -12.48
CA THR A 142 -16.03 12.49 -11.69
C THR A 142 -15.13 13.58 -12.29
N PRO A 143 -14.82 14.65 -11.54
CA PRO A 143 -13.92 15.70 -12.02
C PRO A 143 -12.54 15.13 -12.37
N LEU A 144 -11.92 15.63 -13.45
CA LEU A 144 -10.59 15.20 -13.90
C LEU A 144 -9.53 15.27 -12.79
N GLY A 145 -9.59 16.29 -11.91
CA GLY A 145 -8.68 16.42 -10.79
C GLY A 145 -8.78 15.28 -9.78
N ALA A 146 -9.99 14.70 -9.57
CA ALA A 146 -10.17 13.52 -8.74
C ALA A 146 -9.59 12.27 -9.40
N TYR A 147 -9.77 12.11 -10.71
CA TYR A 147 -9.16 11.04 -11.49
C TYR A 147 -7.63 11.09 -11.44
N ARG A 148 -7.03 12.25 -11.71
CA ARG A 148 -5.57 12.47 -11.68
C ARG A 148 -4.92 12.07 -10.36
N ARG A 149 -5.58 12.35 -9.22
CA ARG A 149 -5.03 12.01 -7.89
C ARG A 149 -4.70 10.53 -7.70
N HIS A 150 -5.44 9.63 -8.36
CA HIS A 150 -5.13 8.20 -8.29
C HIS A 150 -3.82 7.89 -9.01
N PHE A 151 -3.56 8.54 -10.14
CA PHE A 151 -2.33 8.35 -10.92
C PHE A 151 -1.11 9.00 -10.27
N GLU A 152 -1.30 10.08 -9.49
CA GLU A 152 -0.21 10.65 -8.70
C GLU A 152 0.42 9.64 -7.74
N MET A 153 -0.34 8.65 -7.27
CA MET A 153 0.22 7.57 -6.46
C MET A 153 1.10 6.60 -7.27
N VAL A 154 0.86 6.48 -8.57
CA VAL A 154 1.74 5.71 -9.47
C VAL A 154 3.05 6.46 -9.69
N PHE A 155 2.98 7.77 -9.91
CA PHE A 155 4.17 8.63 -10.04
C PHE A 155 4.99 8.62 -8.76
N ALA A 156 4.34 8.66 -7.60
CA ALA A 156 5.02 8.55 -6.32
C ALA A 156 5.73 7.19 -6.16
N ALA A 157 5.08 6.08 -6.51
CA ALA A 157 5.67 4.74 -6.46
C ALA A 157 6.87 4.62 -7.40
N TYR A 158 6.77 5.20 -8.61
CA TYR A 158 7.86 5.26 -9.57
C TYR A 158 9.08 6.01 -9.02
N GLU A 159 8.88 7.24 -8.53
CA GLU A 159 9.97 8.06 -8.03
C GLU A 159 10.60 7.48 -6.75
N LEU A 160 9.77 6.97 -5.81
CA LEU A 160 10.29 6.31 -4.62
C LEU A 160 11.13 5.07 -4.97
N ALA A 161 10.71 4.28 -5.96
CA ALA A 161 11.49 3.15 -6.45
C ALA A 161 12.85 3.60 -7.00
N GLN A 162 12.88 4.65 -7.83
CA GLN A 162 14.14 5.22 -8.33
C GLN A 162 15.06 5.69 -7.21
N LEU A 163 14.50 6.32 -6.17
CA LEU A 163 15.27 6.85 -5.05
C LEU A 163 15.90 5.74 -4.18
N VAL A 164 15.23 4.59 -4.00
CA VAL A 164 15.71 3.51 -3.12
C VAL A 164 16.44 2.38 -3.86
N ALA A 165 16.23 2.22 -5.17
CA ALA A 165 16.86 1.16 -5.96
C ALA A 165 18.40 1.13 -5.85
N PRO A 166 19.14 2.28 -5.80
CA PRO A 166 20.58 2.27 -5.61
C PRO A 166 21.02 1.61 -4.30
N ASP A 167 20.30 1.84 -3.19
CA ASP A 167 20.61 1.22 -1.89
C ASP A 167 20.46 -0.31 -1.96
N MET A 168 19.37 -0.76 -2.60
CA MET A 168 19.06 -2.18 -2.75
C MET A 168 20.09 -2.88 -3.65
N ALA A 169 20.43 -2.26 -4.78
CA ALA A 169 21.43 -2.79 -5.70
C ALA A 169 22.81 -2.86 -5.04
N ALA A 170 23.23 -1.83 -4.32
CA ALA A 170 24.50 -1.83 -3.58
C ALA A 170 24.55 -2.90 -2.49
N ALA A 171 23.42 -3.20 -1.86
CA ALA A 171 23.29 -4.26 -0.88
C ALA A 171 23.23 -5.67 -1.51
N GLY A 172 23.03 -5.80 -2.83
CA GLY A 172 22.79 -7.06 -3.53
C GLY A 172 21.52 -7.77 -3.07
N LYS A 173 20.60 -7.05 -2.42
CA LYS A 173 19.33 -7.57 -1.89
C LYS A 173 18.33 -6.45 -1.66
N GLY A 174 17.10 -6.65 -2.04
CA GLY A 174 16.04 -5.68 -1.81
C GLY A 174 14.66 -6.24 -2.10
N ALA A 175 13.63 -5.50 -1.70
CA ALA A 175 12.26 -5.82 -2.06
C ALA A 175 11.44 -4.56 -2.29
N ILE A 176 10.71 -4.51 -3.40
CA ILE A 176 9.70 -3.49 -3.67
C ILE A 176 8.35 -4.20 -3.78
N ILE A 177 7.42 -3.81 -2.91
CA ILE A 177 6.08 -4.38 -2.85
C ILE A 177 5.09 -3.28 -3.19
N ASN A 178 4.41 -3.40 -4.32
CA ASN A 178 3.39 -2.47 -4.76
C ASN A 178 2.00 -3.02 -4.39
N ILE A 179 1.27 -2.31 -3.52
CA ILE A 179 -0.07 -2.76 -3.11
C ILE A 179 -1.07 -2.39 -4.20
N THR A 180 -1.62 -3.42 -4.83
CA THR A 180 -2.61 -3.32 -5.90
C THR A 180 -4.02 -3.71 -5.43
N SER A 181 -4.93 -4.02 -6.34
CA SER A 181 -6.32 -4.37 -6.04
C SER A 181 -6.92 -5.21 -7.16
N GLY A 182 -7.86 -6.09 -6.83
CA GLY A 182 -8.68 -6.77 -7.84
C GLY A 182 -9.42 -5.85 -8.81
N SER A 183 -9.57 -4.55 -8.44
CA SER A 183 -10.16 -3.53 -9.33
C SER A 183 -9.29 -3.17 -10.54
N SER A 184 -8.03 -3.59 -10.59
CA SER A 184 -7.15 -3.43 -11.76
C SER A 184 -7.54 -4.34 -12.92
N ARG A 185 -8.23 -5.45 -12.63
CA ARG A 185 -8.55 -6.48 -13.60
C ARG A 185 -9.80 -6.09 -14.38
N LEU A 186 -9.74 -6.26 -15.70
CA LEU A 186 -10.87 -6.01 -16.59
C LEU A 186 -11.61 -7.33 -16.86
N PRO A 187 -12.96 -7.33 -16.87
CA PRO A 187 -13.70 -8.43 -17.43
C PRO A 187 -13.47 -8.47 -18.95
N GLY A 188 -13.39 -9.64 -19.53
CA GLY A 188 -13.20 -9.79 -20.95
C GLY A 188 -13.12 -11.24 -21.41
N ASP A 189 -13.24 -11.49 -22.70
CA ASP A 189 -13.17 -12.81 -23.32
C ASP A 189 -11.72 -13.37 -23.37
N GLY A 190 -10.79 -12.64 -22.79
CA GLY A 190 -9.38 -13.00 -22.71
C GLY A 190 -9.06 -13.92 -21.53
N PRO A 191 -7.75 -14.14 -21.24
CA PRO A 191 -7.33 -14.94 -20.07
C PRO A 191 -7.60 -14.23 -18.73
N TYR A 192 -8.29 -13.10 -18.74
CA TYR A 192 -8.63 -12.34 -17.54
C TYR A 192 -9.90 -12.90 -16.91
N PRO A 193 -9.88 -13.30 -15.62
CA PRO A 193 -11.09 -13.73 -14.95
C PRO A 193 -12.09 -12.56 -14.92
N ASP A 194 -13.37 -12.87 -15.11
CA ASP A 194 -14.47 -11.91 -14.97
C ASP A 194 -14.65 -11.50 -13.51
N ARG A 195 -13.73 -10.70 -13.00
CA ARG A 195 -13.68 -10.21 -11.62
C ARG A 195 -13.41 -8.71 -11.59
N SER A 196 -14.17 -7.92 -12.30
CA SER A 196 -14.16 -6.50 -12.02
C SER A 196 -15.05 -6.23 -10.80
N PHE A 197 -14.45 -5.83 -9.71
CA PHE A 197 -15.21 -5.20 -8.63
C PHE A 197 -15.66 -3.80 -9.05
N GLY A 198 -16.33 -3.68 -10.21
CA GLY A 198 -16.96 -2.48 -10.75
C GLY A 198 -15.97 -1.30 -10.87
N VAL A 199 -16.34 -0.48 -11.47
CA VAL A 199 -16.32 0.85 -12.03
C VAL A 199 -15.54 1.93 -11.28
N LEU A 200 -14.40 1.64 -10.71
CA LEU A 200 -13.51 2.64 -10.14
C LEU A 200 -12.44 3.06 -11.16
N ALA A 201 -12.83 3.76 -12.23
CA ALA A 201 -11.96 4.06 -13.35
C ALA A 201 -10.60 4.67 -12.95
N GLY A 202 -10.61 5.66 -12.06
CA GLY A 202 -9.37 6.27 -11.56
C GLY A 202 -8.56 5.32 -10.69
N TYR A 203 -9.22 4.67 -9.73
CA TYR A 203 -8.56 3.75 -8.82
C TYR A 203 -8.07 2.49 -9.53
N GLY A 204 -8.96 1.77 -10.21
CA GLY A 204 -8.62 0.54 -10.95
C GLY A 204 -7.57 0.78 -12.03
N GLY A 205 -7.73 1.86 -12.82
CA GLY A 205 -6.74 2.24 -13.83
C GLY A 205 -5.37 2.55 -13.25
N SER A 206 -5.31 3.24 -12.09
CA SER A 206 -4.03 3.51 -11.42
C SER A 206 -3.39 2.22 -10.87
N LYS A 207 -4.20 1.26 -10.39
CA LYS A 207 -3.68 -0.04 -9.92
C LYS A 207 -3.17 -0.90 -11.08
N ALA A 208 -3.82 -0.87 -12.24
CA ALA A 208 -3.33 -1.52 -13.46
C ALA A 208 -2.00 -0.91 -13.94
N ALA A 209 -1.87 0.43 -13.90
CA ALA A 209 -0.62 1.11 -14.20
C ALA A 209 0.50 0.73 -13.21
N LEU A 210 0.18 0.60 -11.92
CA LEU A 210 1.13 0.16 -10.89
C LEU A 210 1.57 -1.29 -11.10
N GLU A 211 0.69 -2.17 -11.55
CA GLU A 211 1.01 -3.56 -11.90
C GLU A 211 1.95 -3.63 -13.10
N HIS A 212 1.71 -2.80 -14.11
CA HIS A 212 2.62 -2.71 -15.26
C HIS A 212 4.00 -2.19 -14.83
N LEU A 213 4.05 -1.13 -14.03
CA LEU A 213 5.29 -0.60 -13.45
C LEU A 213 6.04 -1.68 -12.65
N THR A 214 5.33 -2.50 -11.88
CA THR A 214 5.91 -3.62 -11.11
C THR A 214 6.67 -4.56 -12.01
N TRP A 215 6.08 -4.95 -13.14
CA TRP A 215 6.70 -5.87 -14.08
C TRP A 215 7.93 -5.25 -14.76
N CYS A 216 7.83 -3.99 -15.24
CA CYS A 216 8.94 -3.28 -15.85
C CYS A 216 10.14 -3.18 -14.90
N LEU A 217 9.88 -2.74 -13.67
CA LEU A 217 10.93 -2.58 -12.66
C LEU A 217 11.56 -3.93 -12.26
N ALA A 218 10.77 -5.00 -12.17
CA ALA A 218 11.30 -6.34 -11.91
C ALA A 218 12.24 -6.81 -13.02
N TYR A 219 11.95 -6.41 -14.25
CA TYR A 219 12.78 -6.71 -15.41
C TYR A 219 14.12 -5.96 -15.36
N GLU A 220 14.09 -4.67 -15.05
CA GLU A 220 15.29 -3.84 -14.90
C GLU A 220 16.17 -4.30 -13.73
N MET A 221 15.57 -4.78 -12.64
CA MET A 221 16.27 -5.19 -11.42
C MET A 221 16.62 -6.69 -11.38
N ALA A 222 16.39 -7.44 -12.48
CA ALA A 222 16.47 -8.90 -12.48
C ALA A 222 17.82 -9.47 -12.00
N ASP A 223 18.94 -8.78 -12.25
CA ASP A 223 20.30 -9.21 -11.89
C ASP A 223 20.86 -8.50 -10.64
N SER A 224 20.05 -7.71 -9.94
CA SER A 224 20.47 -6.92 -8.78
C SER A 224 20.22 -7.59 -7.42
N GLY A 225 19.62 -8.79 -7.39
CA GLY A 225 19.17 -9.43 -6.17
C GLY A 225 17.94 -8.78 -5.52
N VAL A 226 17.22 -7.93 -6.28
CA VAL A 226 16.04 -7.22 -5.81
C VAL A 226 14.76 -7.87 -6.36
N VAL A 227 13.81 -8.16 -5.47
CA VAL A 227 12.49 -8.62 -5.86
C VAL A 227 11.52 -7.46 -5.99
N VAL A 228 10.71 -7.48 -7.05
CA VAL A 228 9.66 -6.47 -7.26
C VAL A 228 8.36 -7.17 -7.57
N ASN A 229 7.39 -7.11 -6.67
CA ASN A 229 6.10 -7.78 -6.83
C ASN A 229 4.93 -6.85 -6.47
N ALA A 230 3.76 -7.12 -7.04
CA ALA A 230 2.51 -6.49 -6.64
C ALA A 230 1.69 -7.45 -5.77
N LEU A 231 1.14 -6.94 -4.67
CA LEU A 231 0.30 -7.69 -3.73
C LEU A 231 -1.12 -7.14 -3.74
N SER A 232 -2.09 -8.01 -4.01
CA SER A 232 -3.52 -7.70 -4.04
C SER A 232 -4.26 -8.41 -2.90
N PRO A 233 -5.25 -7.79 -2.27
CA PRO A 233 -6.22 -8.52 -1.48
C PRO A 233 -6.93 -9.58 -2.34
N SER A 234 -7.01 -10.83 -1.87
CA SER A 234 -7.75 -11.92 -2.52
C SER A 234 -9.26 -11.88 -2.21
N GLY A 235 -9.63 -11.17 -1.15
CA GLY A 235 -11.00 -10.88 -0.72
C GLY A 235 -11.09 -9.48 -0.14
N ALA A 236 -12.26 -9.05 0.28
CA ALA A 236 -12.44 -7.75 0.94
C ALA A 236 -11.70 -7.74 2.28
N ILE A 237 -11.00 -6.64 2.60
CA ILE A 237 -10.38 -6.40 3.91
C ILE A 237 -10.99 -5.13 4.48
N LEU A 238 -11.63 -5.22 5.66
CA LEU A 238 -12.37 -4.12 6.26
C LEU A 238 -11.46 -3.08 6.95
N THR A 239 -10.59 -2.46 6.16
CA THR A 239 -9.81 -1.30 6.62
C THR A 239 -10.71 -0.09 6.90
N PRO A 240 -10.27 0.90 7.68
CA PRO A 240 -11.03 2.15 7.89
C PRO A 240 -11.44 2.82 6.56
N GLY A 241 -10.57 2.79 5.53
CA GLY A 241 -10.88 3.32 4.21
C GLY A 241 -12.00 2.57 3.48
N VAL A 242 -12.04 1.24 3.61
CA VAL A 242 -13.11 0.40 3.03
C VAL A 242 -14.42 0.59 3.80
N LYS A 243 -14.38 0.58 5.12
CA LYS A 243 -15.54 0.84 6.00
C LYS A 243 -16.17 2.22 5.75
N TYR A 244 -15.39 3.16 5.26
CA TYR A 244 -15.90 4.49 4.89
C TYR A 244 -16.95 4.41 3.78
N TYR A 245 -16.79 3.49 2.82
CA TYR A 245 -17.69 3.34 1.66
C TYR A 245 -18.73 2.25 1.83
N SER A 246 -18.41 1.16 2.51
CA SER A 246 -19.31 0.02 2.64
C SER A 246 -19.14 -0.67 3.98
N LYS A 247 -20.27 -1.14 4.55
CA LYS A 247 -20.30 -1.92 5.79
C LYS A 247 -20.65 -3.39 5.55
N VAL A 248 -20.98 -3.77 4.30
CA VAL A 248 -21.50 -5.09 3.99
C VAL A 248 -20.53 -5.79 3.04
N PHE A 249 -19.80 -6.74 3.59
CA PHE A 249 -19.03 -7.74 2.84
C PHE A 249 -19.26 -9.07 3.55
N ASP A 250 -19.67 -10.09 2.81
CA ASP A 250 -20.04 -11.41 3.35
C ASP A 250 -18.81 -12.28 3.67
N ASP A 251 -17.67 -11.99 3.03
CA ASP A 251 -16.40 -12.71 3.25
C ASP A 251 -15.27 -11.70 3.38
N VAL A 252 -14.65 -11.67 4.56
CA VAL A 252 -13.67 -10.69 4.94
C VAL A 252 -12.35 -11.35 5.29
N ALA A 253 -11.32 -11.05 4.49
CA ALA A 253 -9.95 -11.44 4.82
C ALA A 253 -9.37 -10.56 5.94
N ARG A 254 -8.41 -11.10 6.68
CA ARG A 254 -7.78 -10.44 7.82
C ARG A 254 -6.65 -9.52 7.38
N GLU A 255 -6.50 -8.38 8.07
CA GLU A 255 -5.37 -7.47 7.81
C GLU A 255 -4.02 -8.14 8.13
N GLU A 256 -3.98 -9.02 9.14
CA GLU A 256 -2.78 -9.75 9.56
C GLU A 256 -2.31 -10.74 8.48
N ASP A 257 -3.24 -11.44 7.83
CA ASP A 257 -2.91 -12.38 6.75
C ASP A 257 -2.31 -11.63 5.54
N PHE A 258 -2.85 -10.47 5.23
CA PHE A 258 -2.29 -9.59 4.20
C PHE A 258 -0.89 -9.08 4.56
N ALA A 259 -0.68 -8.70 5.81
CA ALA A 259 0.60 -8.23 6.31
C ALA A 259 1.66 -9.35 6.29
N GLU A 260 1.31 -10.58 6.68
CA GLU A 260 2.20 -11.74 6.59
C GLU A 260 2.57 -12.04 5.12
N ALA A 261 1.62 -11.93 4.19
CA ALA A 261 1.93 -12.07 2.77
C ALA A 261 2.95 -11.02 2.29
N ALA A 262 2.84 -9.78 2.76
CA ALA A 262 3.83 -8.74 2.45
C ALA A 262 5.22 -9.07 3.02
N VAL A 263 5.29 -9.62 4.25
CA VAL A 263 6.55 -10.10 4.85
C VAL A 263 7.17 -11.22 4.00
N ARG A 264 6.36 -12.19 3.57
CA ARG A 264 6.85 -13.29 2.70
C ARG A 264 7.38 -12.78 1.35
N LEU A 265 6.71 -11.79 0.75
CA LEU A 265 7.20 -11.18 -0.48
C LEU A 265 8.49 -10.39 -0.29
N ALA A 266 8.70 -9.77 0.88
CA ALA A 266 9.96 -9.10 1.22
C ALA A 266 11.14 -10.07 1.36
N LEU A 267 10.84 -11.35 1.59
CA LEU A 267 11.80 -12.45 1.76
C LEU A 267 11.89 -13.37 0.53
N ALA A 268 11.15 -13.02 -0.54
CA ALA A 268 11.10 -13.86 -1.72
C ALA A 268 12.49 -14.03 -2.36
N ASP A 269 12.72 -15.21 -2.93
CA ASP A 269 13.92 -15.51 -3.69
C ASP A 269 13.84 -14.81 -5.07
N PRO A 270 14.77 -13.88 -5.40
CA PRO A 270 14.77 -13.18 -6.67
C PRO A 270 14.91 -14.12 -7.88
N GLU A 271 15.51 -15.29 -7.70
CA GLU A 271 15.63 -16.30 -8.75
C GLU A 271 14.32 -17.05 -9.03
N ARG A 272 13.33 -16.90 -8.17
CA ARG A 272 12.07 -17.66 -8.24
C ARG A 272 10.81 -16.80 -8.30
N LEU A 273 10.84 -15.60 -7.70
CA LEU A 273 9.62 -14.82 -7.52
C LEU A 273 9.88 -13.32 -7.60
N THR A 274 9.88 -12.79 -8.82
CA THR A 274 9.88 -11.34 -9.07
C THR A 274 9.07 -11.04 -10.33
N GLY A 275 8.48 -9.85 -10.45
CA GLY A 275 7.63 -9.44 -11.57
C GLY A 275 6.22 -10.02 -11.55
N ARG A 276 5.70 -10.43 -10.38
CA ARG A 276 4.38 -11.07 -10.25
C ARG A 276 3.35 -10.14 -9.62
N ILE A 277 2.10 -10.39 -9.99
CA ILE A 277 0.90 -9.82 -9.39
C ILE A 277 0.20 -10.96 -8.67
N LEU A 278 0.17 -10.91 -7.34
CA LEU A 278 -0.23 -12.02 -6.49
C LEU A 278 -1.36 -11.63 -5.54
N GLY A 279 -2.30 -12.53 -5.34
CA GLY A 279 -3.23 -12.46 -4.22
C GLY A 279 -2.52 -12.82 -2.90
N HIS A 280 -2.93 -12.21 -1.79
CA HIS A 280 -2.31 -12.54 -0.50
C HIS A 280 -2.55 -13.99 -0.10
N ALA A 281 -3.71 -14.57 -0.43
CA ALA A 281 -3.98 -15.98 -0.18
C ALA A 281 -3.00 -16.88 -0.95
N ASP A 282 -2.76 -16.58 -2.25
CA ASP A 282 -1.81 -17.35 -3.07
C ASP A 282 -0.38 -17.28 -2.52
N VAL A 283 0.01 -16.15 -1.91
CA VAL A 283 1.32 -16.00 -1.25
C VAL A 283 1.40 -16.83 0.04
N LEU A 284 0.30 -16.92 0.79
CA LEU A 284 0.26 -17.64 2.06
C LEU A 284 0.25 -19.15 1.87
N ASP A 285 -0.47 -19.65 0.88
CA ASP A 285 -0.56 -21.11 0.60
C ASP A 285 0.50 -21.60 -0.39
N GLY A 286 1.24 -20.67 -1.04
CA GLY A 286 2.29 -21.02 -2.00
C GLY A 286 1.76 -21.46 -3.37
N SER A 287 0.51 -21.19 -3.71
CA SER A 287 -0.12 -21.63 -4.96
C SER A 287 0.23 -20.77 -6.19
N PHE A 288 1.32 -20.04 -6.15
CA PHE A 288 1.83 -19.27 -7.27
C PHE A 288 2.87 -20.04 -8.09
N ARG A 289 2.91 -19.77 -9.40
CA ARG A 289 3.98 -20.29 -10.26
C ARG A 289 5.24 -19.45 -10.10
N PRO A 290 6.42 -20.07 -9.88
CA PRO A 290 7.68 -19.37 -9.91
C PRO A 290 7.84 -18.58 -11.22
N TYR A 291 8.37 -17.39 -11.12
CA TYR A 291 8.64 -16.53 -12.28
C TYR A 291 9.79 -15.57 -11.97
N ARG A 292 10.68 -15.42 -12.94
CA ARG A 292 11.70 -14.38 -12.99
C ARG A 292 11.74 -13.85 -14.43
N PRO A 293 11.70 -12.53 -14.67
CA PRO A 293 11.93 -12.00 -15.99
C PRO A 293 13.36 -12.29 -16.44
N LYS A 294 13.55 -12.45 -17.75
CA LYS A 294 14.89 -12.54 -18.33
C LYS A 294 15.49 -11.14 -18.34
N SER A 295 16.77 -11.02 -18.02
CA SER A 295 17.51 -9.77 -18.10
C SER A 295 17.53 -9.23 -19.53
N LEU A 296 17.51 -7.89 -19.66
CA LEU A 296 17.63 -7.19 -20.95
C LEU A 296 18.96 -7.45 -21.65
N ASP A 297 20.00 -7.75 -20.88
CA ASP A 297 21.37 -7.86 -21.36
C ASP A 297 21.77 -9.29 -21.80
N ARG A 298 20.78 -10.18 -22.01
CA ARG A 298 21.00 -11.58 -22.42
C ARG A 298 20.21 -11.94 -23.66
#